data_1a3db5ea2cadbdacaf8775fd2a672b05
#
_entry.id   1a3db5ea2cadbdacaf8775fd2a672b05
#
_cell.length_a   1.000
_cell.length_b   1.000
_cell.length_c   1.000
_cell.angle_alpha   90.00
_cell.angle_beta   90.00
_cell.angle_gamma   90.00
#
_symmetry.space_group_name_H-M   'P 1'
#
loop_
_entity.id
_entity.type
_entity.pdbx_description
1 polymer ?
#
loop_
_entity_poly.entity_id
_entity_poly.type
_entity_poly.pdbx_seq_one_letter_code
_entity_poly.pdbx_strand_id
1 'polypeptide(L)'
;MLLGIDIGGTTISLGLVEGSGIVKQNRVPSFEKDATLEETIDYLCGQIEAIITPEVSHIGVGVPTLVDVKKGIVYDAANIKSWKKVPLKDILEERFKVPVSVNNDANCFVLGAASKVDGDHEVIVGVTLGTGTGIGIVAGGKLVCGDNCGAGEIGSVPYNGSIFESFCSKQFFTGRGLDPRETAKAAEAGDPAALALFDEFGMHLGELLSLVMYSYDPGCVVFGGGVANSFELFKKSMETALRNRYPYGHALDRLVIKAMPQEEIAVIGASLLS
;
A
#
# COMPACT_ATOMS: atom_id res chain seq x y z
N MET A 1 22.87 -4.30 6.26
CA MET A 1 21.87 -3.81 5.29
C MET A 1 20.62 -4.68 5.34
N LEU A 2 19.48 -4.17 4.92
CA LEU A 2 18.21 -4.89 4.80
C LEU A 2 17.79 -4.90 3.32
N LEU A 3 17.07 -5.93 2.89
CA LEU A 3 16.45 -5.96 1.55
C LEU A 3 14.94 -5.88 1.70
N GLY A 4 14.34 -4.83 1.15
CA GLY A 4 12.89 -4.69 1.05
C GLY A 4 12.41 -5.03 -0.35
N ILE A 5 11.29 -5.74 -0.44
CA ILE A 5 10.67 -6.15 -1.71
C ILE A 5 9.18 -5.82 -1.64
N ASP A 6 8.70 -5.09 -2.62
CA ASP A 6 7.27 -4.79 -2.80
C ASP A 6 6.77 -5.46 -4.09
N ILE A 7 5.93 -6.48 -3.95
CA ILE A 7 5.36 -7.22 -5.08
C ILE A 7 3.99 -6.64 -5.40
N GLY A 8 3.94 -5.80 -6.43
CA GLY A 8 2.69 -5.26 -6.95
C GLY A 8 2.12 -6.07 -8.12
N GLY A 9 0.90 -5.75 -8.54
CA GLY A 9 0.24 -6.44 -9.66
C GLY A 9 0.86 -6.16 -11.03
N THR A 10 1.66 -5.10 -11.19
CA THR A 10 2.29 -4.71 -12.47
C THR A 10 3.81 -4.60 -12.38
N THR A 11 4.35 -4.40 -11.20
CA THR A 11 5.78 -4.19 -10.96
C THR A 11 6.20 -4.84 -9.65
N ILE A 12 7.46 -5.28 -9.59
CA ILE A 12 8.15 -5.67 -8.38
C ILE A 12 9.26 -4.64 -8.14
N SER A 13 9.29 -4.06 -6.96
CA SER A 13 10.33 -3.12 -6.54
C SER A 13 11.18 -3.75 -5.44
N LEU A 14 12.50 -3.73 -5.62
CA LEU A 14 13.46 -4.26 -4.66
C LEU A 14 14.42 -3.15 -4.26
N GLY A 15 14.79 -3.06 -2.98
CA GLY A 15 15.76 -2.06 -2.53
C GLY A 15 16.60 -2.52 -1.37
N LEU A 16 17.91 -2.26 -1.48
CA LEU A 16 18.83 -2.35 -0.35
C LEU A 16 18.66 -1.11 0.52
N VAL A 17 18.38 -1.31 1.79
CA VAL A 17 18.11 -0.25 2.76
C VAL A 17 19.22 -0.24 3.81
N GLU A 18 19.77 0.96 4.06
CA GLU A 18 20.73 1.21 5.12
C GLU A 18 20.28 2.44 5.94
N GLY A 19 20.13 2.25 7.25
CA GLY A 19 19.49 3.25 8.09
C GLY A 19 18.05 3.50 7.65
N SER A 20 17.74 4.73 7.26
CA SER A 20 16.41 5.13 6.78
C SER A 20 16.31 5.32 5.26
N GLY A 21 17.35 5.00 4.49
CA GLY A 21 17.42 5.28 3.06
C GLY A 21 17.67 4.06 2.18
N ILE A 22 17.21 4.13 0.94
CA ILE A 22 17.51 3.14 -0.10
C ILE A 22 18.86 3.50 -0.72
N VAL A 23 19.82 2.58 -0.67
CA VAL A 23 21.16 2.76 -1.26
C VAL A 23 21.30 2.16 -2.67
N LYS A 24 20.46 1.17 -3.00
CA LYS A 24 20.35 0.60 -4.34
C LYS A 24 18.93 0.11 -4.55
N GLN A 25 18.36 0.39 -5.70
CA GLN A 25 17.00 -0.03 -6.06
C GLN A 25 16.97 -0.66 -7.44
N ASN A 26 16.11 -1.66 -7.59
CA ASN A 26 15.75 -2.25 -8.87
C ASN A 26 14.22 -2.29 -8.99
N ARG A 27 13.71 -2.06 -10.20
CA ARG A 27 12.28 -2.13 -10.51
C ARG A 27 12.11 -2.92 -11.80
N VAL A 28 11.30 -3.96 -11.73
CA VAL A 28 11.07 -4.88 -12.84
C VAL A 28 9.57 -5.09 -13.06
N PRO A 29 9.14 -5.53 -14.24
CA PRO A 29 7.77 -5.99 -14.46
C PRO A 29 7.39 -7.07 -13.44
N SER A 30 6.12 -7.13 -13.06
CA SER A 30 5.60 -8.22 -12.25
C SER A 30 5.54 -9.52 -13.06
N PHE A 31 5.07 -10.57 -12.44
CA PHE A 31 4.99 -11.90 -13.04
C PHE A 31 4.11 -11.94 -14.29
N GLU A 32 4.46 -12.78 -15.25
CA GLU A 32 3.62 -13.09 -16.39
C GLU A 32 2.28 -13.68 -15.92
N LYS A 33 1.18 -13.30 -16.60
CA LYS A 33 -0.19 -13.57 -16.14
C LYS A 33 -0.52 -15.03 -15.91
N ASP A 34 0.08 -15.92 -16.69
CA ASP A 34 -0.17 -17.36 -16.67
C ASP A 34 1.06 -18.17 -16.23
N ALA A 35 2.06 -17.50 -15.64
CA ALA A 35 3.26 -18.13 -15.10
C ALA A 35 2.90 -19.11 -13.98
N THR A 36 3.57 -20.26 -13.99
CA THR A 36 3.48 -21.28 -12.94
C THR A 36 4.07 -20.77 -11.63
N LEU A 37 3.82 -21.50 -10.54
CA LEU A 37 4.45 -21.19 -9.26
C LEU A 37 5.98 -21.22 -9.34
N GLU A 38 6.52 -22.25 -9.97
CA GLU A 38 7.98 -22.42 -10.15
C GLU A 38 8.59 -21.25 -10.92
N GLU A 39 8.00 -20.88 -12.07
CA GLU A 39 8.45 -19.74 -12.88
C GLU A 39 8.40 -18.42 -12.11
N THR A 40 7.36 -18.18 -11.31
CA THR A 40 7.26 -16.95 -10.52
C THR A 40 8.28 -16.90 -9.39
N ILE A 41 8.53 -18.02 -8.72
CA ILE A 41 9.55 -18.11 -7.67
C ILE A 41 10.96 -17.96 -8.25
N ASP A 42 11.27 -18.65 -9.36
CA ASP A 42 12.57 -18.53 -10.03
C ASP A 42 12.82 -17.10 -10.52
N TYR A 43 11.80 -16.47 -11.10
CA TYR A 43 11.90 -15.06 -11.50
C TYR A 43 12.19 -14.14 -10.30
N LEU A 44 11.44 -14.28 -9.19
CA LEU A 44 11.66 -13.50 -7.99
C LEU A 44 13.07 -13.74 -7.41
N CYS A 45 13.49 -14.98 -7.31
CA CYS A 45 14.84 -15.33 -6.84
C CYS A 45 15.93 -14.71 -7.72
N GLY A 46 15.77 -14.75 -9.04
CA GLY A 46 16.71 -14.10 -9.96
C GLY A 46 16.81 -12.59 -9.77
N GLN A 47 15.67 -11.91 -9.48
CA GLN A 47 15.69 -10.48 -9.18
C GLN A 47 16.38 -10.18 -7.83
N ILE A 48 16.18 -11.04 -6.83
CA ILE A 48 16.89 -10.93 -5.54
C ILE A 48 18.39 -11.14 -5.72
N GLU A 49 18.81 -12.18 -6.46
CA GLU A 49 20.22 -12.47 -6.76
C GLU A 49 20.94 -11.29 -7.44
N ALA A 50 20.22 -10.53 -8.28
CA ALA A 50 20.79 -9.39 -8.99
C ALA A 50 21.09 -8.17 -8.09
N ILE A 51 20.51 -8.12 -6.88
CA ILE A 51 20.64 -6.97 -5.98
C ILE A 51 21.24 -7.31 -4.61
N ILE A 52 21.02 -8.53 -4.09
CA ILE A 52 21.46 -8.93 -2.75
C ILE A 52 22.98 -8.90 -2.63
N THR A 53 23.46 -8.56 -1.44
CA THR A 53 24.89 -8.54 -1.10
C THR A 53 25.12 -9.36 0.18
N PRO A 54 26.36 -9.80 0.46
CA PRO A 54 26.68 -10.56 1.68
C PRO A 54 26.35 -9.83 2.99
N GLU A 55 26.21 -8.51 2.96
CA GLU A 55 25.91 -7.69 4.12
C GLU A 55 24.40 -7.62 4.44
N VAL A 56 23.54 -8.20 3.59
CA VAL A 56 22.11 -8.29 3.86
C VAL A 56 21.85 -9.27 4.99
N SER A 57 21.26 -8.78 6.06
CA SER A 57 20.97 -9.56 7.27
C SER A 57 19.50 -9.99 7.39
N HIS A 58 18.61 -9.43 6.57
CA HIS A 58 17.18 -9.70 6.57
C HIS A 58 16.55 -9.34 5.24
N ILE A 59 15.54 -10.10 4.81
CA ILE A 59 14.71 -9.84 3.63
C ILE A 59 13.26 -9.65 4.09
N GLY A 60 12.66 -8.52 3.77
CA GLY A 60 11.24 -8.26 4.00
C GLY A 60 10.48 -8.20 2.69
N VAL A 61 9.31 -8.82 2.62
CA VAL A 61 8.50 -8.92 1.38
C VAL A 61 7.08 -8.45 1.64
N GLY A 62 6.64 -7.44 0.89
CA GLY A 62 5.25 -7.02 0.77
C GLY A 62 4.56 -7.74 -0.38
N VAL A 63 3.36 -8.29 -0.15
CA VAL A 63 2.56 -8.98 -1.16
C VAL A 63 1.12 -8.47 -1.20
N PRO A 64 0.45 -8.44 -2.36
CA PRO A 64 -0.87 -7.83 -2.51
C PRO A 64 -2.01 -8.80 -2.10
N THR A 65 -1.95 -9.36 -0.89
CA THR A 65 -2.95 -10.30 -0.36
C THR A 65 -2.76 -10.55 1.13
N LEU A 66 -3.65 -11.37 1.71
CA LEU A 66 -3.55 -11.84 3.10
C LEU A 66 -2.40 -12.84 3.28
N VAL A 67 -1.73 -12.75 4.42
CA VAL A 67 -0.54 -13.54 4.77
C VAL A 67 -0.70 -14.15 6.17
N ASP A 68 -0.39 -15.41 6.34
CA ASP A 68 -0.03 -15.92 7.67
C ASP A 68 1.35 -15.35 8.03
N VAL A 69 1.35 -14.19 8.70
CA VAL A 69 2.57 -13.44 9.00
C VAL A 69 3.57 -14.25 9.81
N LYS A 70 3.08 -15.10 10.73
CA LYS A 70 3.95 -15.94 11.58
C LYS A 70 4.70 -16.99 10.79
N LYS A 71 4.03 -17.58 9.78
CA LYS A 71 4.60 -18.62 8.92
C LYS A 71 5.13 -18.10 7.59
N GLY A 72 4.85 -16.86 7.24
CA GLY A 72 5.20 -16.28 5.94
C GLY A 72 4.53 -17.00 4.77
N ILE A 73 3.28 -17.49 4.97
CA ILE A 73 2.50 -18.18 3.93
C ILE A 73 1.57 -17.18 3.26
N VAL A 74 1.69 -17.04 1.95
CA VAL A 74 0.85 -16.20 1.11
C VAL A 74 -0.37 -17.02 0.65
N TYR A 75 -1.57 -16.46 0.78
CA TYR A 75 -2.81 -17.10 0.36
C TYR A 75 -3.50 -16.32 -0.77
N ASP A 76 -3.99 -17.04 -1.78
CA ASP A 76 -4.90 -16.55 -2.84
C ASP A 76 -4.55 -15.15 -3.39
N ALA A 77 -3.31 -14.96 -3.83
CA ALA A 77 -2.88 -13.69 -4.38
C ALA A 77 -3.67 -13.36 -5.67
N ALA A 78 -4.58 -12.37 -5.58
CA ALA A 78 -5.54 -12.05 -6.64
C ALA A 78 -4.89 -11.76 -7.99
N ASN A 79 -3.72 -11.13 -7.97
CA ASN A 79 -2.97 -10.73 -9.17
C ASN A 79 -1.92 -11.77 -9.62
N ILE A 80 -1.72 -12.85 -8.86
CA ILE A 80 -0.73 -13.90 -9.14
C ILE A 80 -1.44 -15.26 -9.05
N LYS A 81 -2.06 -15.66 -10.15
CA LYS A 81 -2.99 -16.81 -10.19
C LYS A 81 -2.41 -18.12 -9.65
N SER A 82 -1.12 -18.32 -9.82
CA SER A 82 -0.39 -19.50 -9.33
C SER A 82 -0.15 -19.52 -7.82
N TRP A 83 -0.31 -18.36 -7.14
CA TRP A 83 -0.06 -18.25 -5.71
C TRP A 83 -1.35 -18.51 -4.91
N LYS A 84 -1.69 -19.80 -4.69
CA LYS A 84 -2.84 -20.22 -3.89
C LYS A 84 -2.51 -20.41 -2.41
N LYS A 85 -1.39 -21.09 -2.14
CA LYS A 85 -0.82 -21.28 -0.81
C LYS A 85 0.68 -21.47 -0.97
N VAL A 86 1.42 -20.39 -0.76
CA VAL A 86 2.87 -20.35 -1.02
C VAL A 86 3.62 -20.09 0.28
N PRO A 87 4.46 -21.02 0.76
CA PRO A 87 5.31 -20.80 1.93
C PRO A 87 6.53 -19.94 1.52
N LEU A 88 6.25 -18.68 1.17
CA LEU A 88 7.23 -17.79 0.56
C LEU A 88 8.44 -17.55 1.46
N LYS A 89 8.20 -17.42 2.77
CA LYS A 89 9.27 -17.30 3.77
C LYS A 89 10.24 -18.47 3.68
N ASP A 90 9.74 -19.70 3.80
CA ASP A 90 10.58 -20.90 3.83
C ASP A 90 11.38 -21.06 2.52
N ILE A 91 10.73 -20.78 1.38
CA ILE A 91 11.37 -20.85 0.05
C ILE A 91 12.55 -19.88 -0.04
N LEU A 92 12.34 -18.62 0.37
CA LEU A 92 13.39 -17.60 0.29
C LEU A 92 14.49 -17.82 1.33
N GLU A 93 14.14 -18.24 2.56
CA GLU A 93 15.12 -18.59 3.61
C GLU A 93 16.00 -19.78 3.19
N GLU A 94 15.40 -20.79 2.54
CA GLU A 94 16.16 -21.94 2.00
C GLU A 94 17.13 -21.49 0.91
N ARG A 95 16.71 -20.58 0.01
CA ARG A 95 17.54 -20.12 -1.11
C ARG A 95 18.65 -19.19 -0.70
N PHE A 96 18.36 -18.19 0.15
CA PHE A 96 19.28 -17.09 0.44
C PHE A 96 20.00 -17.23 1.78
N LYS A 97 19.58 -18.14 2.65
CA LYS A 97 20.14 -18.37 3.99
C LYS A 97 20.13 -17.10 4.87
N VAL A 98 19.12 -16.25 4.67
CA VAL A 98 18.88 -14.99 5.39
C VAL A 98 17.46 -15.04 5.95
N PRO A 99 17.20 -14.58 7.18
CA PRO A 99 15.84 -14.47 7.73
C PRO A 99 14.91 -13.68 6.81
N VAL A 100 13.67 -14.18 6.66
CA VAL A 100 12.66 -13.57 5.78
C VAL A 100 11.38 -13.28 6.56
N SER A 101 10.81 -12.08 6.37
CA SER A 101 9.48 -11.71 6.85
C SER A 101 8.58 -11.35 5.67
N VAL A 102 7.33 -11.82 5.70
CA VAL A 102 6.34 -11.56 4.64
C VAL A 102 5.11 -10.91 5.25
N ASN A 103 4.59 -9.84 4.62
CA ASN A 103 3.39 -9.16 5.06
C ASN A 103 2.59 -8.62 3.86
N ASN A 104 1.40 -8.09 4.12
CA ASN A 104 0.61 -7.39 3.12
C ASN A 104 1.30 -6.08 2.67
N ASP A 105 1.13 -5.69 1.40
CA ASP A 105 1.74 -4.51 0.78
C ASP A 105 1.31 -3.18 1.43
N ALA A 106 0.02 -3.02 1.83
CA ALA A 106 -0.43 -1.83 2.54
C ALA A 106 0.15 -1.74 3.95
N ASN A 107 0.38 -2.87 4.61
CA ASN A 107 1.10 -2.94 5.88
C ASN A 107 2.57 -2.53 5.73
N CYS A 108 3.23 -2.96 4.67
CA CYS A 108 4.58 -2.50 4.34
C CYS A 108 4.59 -1.00 4.07
N PHE A 109 3.63 -0.50 3.28
CA PHE A 109 3.54 0.94 3.01
C PHE A 109 3.41 1.77 4.29
N VAL A 110 2.47 1.44 5.19
CA VAL A 110 2.28 2.22 6.42
C VAL A 110 3.49 2.14 7.35
N LEU A 111 4.17 1.00 7.42
CA LEU A 111 5.37 0.84 8.24
C LEU A 111 6.50 1.73 7.72
N GLY A 112 6.70 1.77 6.41
CA GLY A 112 7.64 2.69 5.78
C GLY A 112 7.24 4.15 5.96
N ALA A 113 5.97 4.49 5.79
CA ALA A 113 5.46 5.83 6.02
C ALA A 113 5.68 6.29 7.47
N ALA A 114 5.39 5.44 8.44
CA ALA A 114 5.60 5.73 9.87
C ALA A 114 7.08 6.03 10.19
N SER A 115 8.03 5.39 9.49
CA SER A 115 9.46 5.67 9.65
C SER A 115 9.92 7.02 9.08
N LYS A 116 9.04 7.70 8.31
CA LYS A 116 9.33 8.96 7.58
C LYS A 116 8.42 10.12 7.98
N VAL A 117 7.38 9.85 8.77
CA VAL A 117 6.48 10.89 9.26
C VAL A 117 7.15 11.64 10.39
N ASP A 118 7.17 12.99 10.28
CA ASP A 118 7.60 13.86 11.35
C ASP A 118 6.50 14.00 12.41
N GLY A 119 6.90 14.17 13.66
CA GLY A 119 6.02 14.33 14.80
C GLY A 119 5.78 13.04 15.57
N ASP A 120 5.19 13.18 16.75
CA ASP A 120 4.85 12.07 17.64
C ASP A 120 3.36 11.73 17.44
N HIS A 121 3.11 10.70 16.64
CA HIS A 121 1.78 10.21 16.35
C HIS A 121 1.60 8.81 16.92
N GLU A 122 0.69 8.67 17.89
CA GLU A 122 0.36 7.36 18.48
C GLU A 122 -0.21 6.39 17.46
N VAL A 123 -1.06 6.89 16.53
CA VAL A 123 -1.63 6.09 15.45
C VAL A 123 -1.38 6.76 14.09
N ILE A 124 -0.81 5.99 13.19
CA ILE A 124 -0.60 6.36 11.78
C ILE A 124 -1.34 5.37 10.89
N VAL A 125 -2.11 5.88 9.94
CA VAL A 125 -2.81 5.05 8.95
C VAL A 125 -2.25 5.33 7.57
N GLY A 126 -1.85 4.29 6.86
CA GLY A 126 -1.49 4.32 5.44
C GLY A 126 -2.67 3.89 4.57
N VAL A 127 -2.97 4.66 3.54
CA VAL A 127 -4.03 4.35 2.56
C VAL A 127 -3.40 4.23 1.18
N THR A 128 -3.40 3.04 0.61
CA THR A 128 -2.85 2.82 -0.74
C THR A 128 -3.96 2.83 -1.79
N LEU A 129 -3.86 3.74 -2.75
CA LEU A 129 -4.82 3.93 -3.84
C LEU A 129 -4.22 3.41 -5.16
N GLY A 130 -4.41 2.11 -5.40
CA GLY A 130 -3.88 1.40 -6.56
C GLY A 130 -4.98 0.72 -7.38
N THR A 131 -4.75 -0.53 -7.78
CA THR A 131 -5.77 -1.39 -8.39
C THR A 131 -6.94 -1.58 -7.42
N GLY A 132 -6.64 -1.70 -6.13
CA GLY A 132 -7.57 -1.70 -5.01
C GLY A 132 -7.29 -0.57 -4.03
N THR A 133 -7.93 -0.64 -2.86
CA THR A 133 -7.74 0.25 -1.72
C THR A 133 -7.24 -0.56 -0.53
N GLY A 134 -5.96 -0.44 -0.21
CA GLY A 134 -5.35 -1.07 0.97
C GLY A 134 -5.23 -0.07 2.12
N ILE A 135 -5.40 -0.56 3.35
CA ILE A 135 -5.20 0.26 4.55
C ILE A 135 -4.33 -0.50 5.54
N GLY A 136 -3.23 0.10 5.94
CA GLY A 136 -2.36 -0.40 6.99
C GLY A 136 -2.40 0.52 8.22
N ILE A 137 -2.14 -0.03 9.40
CA ILE A 137 -2.21 0.70 10.66
C ILE A 137 -0.93 0.47 11.47
N VAL A 138 -0.32 1.56 11.95
CA VAL A 138 0.73 1.53 12.98
C VAL A 138 0.18 2.22 14.22
N ALA A 139 0.21 1.55 15.37
CA ALA A 139 -0.21 2.08 16.65
C ALA A 139 0.88 1.82 17.71
N GLY A 140 1.25 2.85 18.48
CA GLY A 140 2.34 2.75 19.45
C GLY A 140 3.66 2.30 18.83
N GLY A 141 3.94 2.73 17.59
CA GLY A 141 5.13 2.34 16.82
C GLY A 141 5.13 0.89 16.31
N LYS A 142 4.01 0.16 16.43
CA LYS A 142 3.90 -1.24 16.02
C LYS A 142 2.83 -1.42 14.93
N LEU A 143 3.13 -2.28 13.97
CA LEU A 143 2.18 -2.65 12.92
C LEU A 143 1.01 -3.46 13.51
N VAL A 144 -0.21 -3.09 13.15
CA VAL A 144 -1.45 -3.78 13.55
C VAL A 144 -1.93 -4.65 12.40
N CYS A 145 -1.56 -5.93 12.40
CA CYS A 145 -1.96 -6.88 11.36
C CYS A 145 -3.29 -7.59 11.66
N GLY A 146 -3.69 -7.70 12.94
CA GLY A 146 -4.73 -8.63 13.36
C GLY A 146 -4.24 -10.09 13.33
N ASP A 147 -5.10 -11.02 13.72
CA ASP A 147 -4.74 -12.44 13.80
C ASP A 147 -4.53 -13.10 12.43
N ASN A 148 -5.19 -12.58 11.38
CA ASN A 148 -5.21 -13.13 10.03
C ASN A 148 -4.67 -12.15 8.97
N CYS A 149 -3.90 -11.15 9.38
CA CYS A 149 -3.42 -10.07 8.51
C CYS A 149 -4.55 -9.25 7.83
N GLY A 150 -5.77 -9.28 8.39
CA GLY A 150 -6.96 -8.61 7.83
C GLY A 150 -7.31 -7.30 8.54
N ALA A 151 -6.48 -6.78 9.45
CA ALA A 151 -6.70 -5.47 10.02
C ALA A 151 -6.54 -4.39 8.93
N GLY A 152 -7.53 -3.52 8.81
CA GLY A 152 -7.50 -2.47 7.77
C GLY A 152 -8.24 -2.82 6.47
N GLU A 153 -8.90 -3.97 6.34
CA GLU A 153 -9.68 -4.36 5.15
C GLU A 153 -10.95 -3.51 4.94
N ILE A 154 -10.87 -2.20 5.23
CA ILE A 154 -12.00 -1.24 5.09
C ILE A 154 -12.40 -1.07 3.62
N GLY A 155 -11.48 -1.24 2.67
CA GLY A 155 -11.80 -1.21 1.24
C GLY A 155 -12.92 -2.17 0.86
N SER A 156 -13.05 -3.29 1.56
CA SER A 156 -14.07 -4.33 1.35
C SER A 156 -15.40 -4.06 2.06
N VAL A 157 -15.52 -3.00 2.86
CA VAL A 157 -16.76 -2.65 3.57
C VAL A 157 -17.83 -2.21 2.55
N PRO A 158 -19.08 -2.69 2.69
CA PRO A 158 -20.19 -2.29 1.82
C PRO A 158 -20.40 -0.77 1.82
N TYR A 159 -20.48 -0.21 0.63
CA TYR A 159 -20.65 1.22 0.42
C TYR A 159 -21.36 1.50 -0.91
N ASN A 160 -22.40 2.34 -0.87
CA ASN A 160 -23.11 2.88 -2.05
C ASN A 160 -23.49 1.82 -3.12
N GLY A 161 -24.01 0.67 -2.65
CA GLY A 161 -24.44 -0.44 -3.52
C GLY A 161 -23.30 -1.36 -4.01
N SER A 162 -22.06 -1.12 -3.58
CA SER A 162 -20.87 -1.94 -3.82
C SER A 162 -20.00 -1.99 -2.56
N ILE A 163 -18.71 -1.79 -2.69
CA ILE A 163 -17.73 -1.66 -1.60
C ILE A 163 -16.91 -0.37 -1.78
N PHE A 164 -16.26 0.12 -0.72
CA PHE A 164 -15.43 1.33 -0.80
C PHE A 164 -14.37 1.27 -1.89
N GLU A 165 -13.74 0.14 -2.10
CA GLU A 165 -12.71 -0.03 -3.12
C GLU A 165 -13.18 0.38 -4.51
N SER A 166 -14.46 0.10 -4.87
CA SER A 166 -15.01 0.47 -6.18
C SER A 166 -15.07 1.98 -6.40
N PHE A 167 -15.08 2.76 -5.32
CA PHE A 167 -15.17 4.23 -5.34
C PHE A 167 -13.88 4.93 -4.93
N CYS A 168 -12.98 4.24 -4.23
CA CYS A 168 -11.78 4.81 -3.63
C CYS A 168 -10.47 4.25 -4.22
N SER A 169 -10.52 3.64 -5.40
CA SER A 169 -9.36 3.10 -6.09
C SER A 169 -9.34 3.48 -7.57
N LYS A 170 -8.40 2.91 -8.31
CA LYS A 170 -8.38 2.99 -9.78
C LYS A 170 -9.71 2.55 -10.42
N GLN A 171 -10.47 1.67 -9.75
CA GLN A 171 -11.75 1.14 -10.25
C GLN A 171 -12.79 2.26 -10.46
N PHE A 172 -12.75 3.33 -9.66
CA PHE A 172 -13.61 4.51 -9.83
C PHE A 172 -13.54 5.09 -11.26
N PHE A 173 -12.34 5.19 -11.81
CA PHE A 173 -12.09 5.69 -13.16
C PHE A 173 -12.31 4.61 -14.21
N THR A 174 -11.71 3.43 -14.05
CA THR A 174 -11.78 2.36 -15.05
C THR A 174 -13.18 1.78 -15.22
N GLY A 175 -14.00 1.77 -14.16
CA GLY A 175 -15.41 1.41 -14.23
C GLY A 175 -16.27 2.37 -15.09
N ARG A 176 -15.76 3.58 -15.34
CA ARG A 176 -16.33 4.60 -16.23
C ARG A 176 -15.66 4.61 -17.63
N GLY A 177 -14.78 3.65 -17.91
CA GLY A 177 -14.01 3.59 -19.15
C GLY A 177 -12.90 4.64 -19.24
N LEU A 178 -12.46 5.22 -18.13
CA LEU A 178 -11.46 6.28 -18.06
C LEU A 178 -10.12 5.74 -17.57
N ASP A 179 -9.03 6.28 -18.11
CA ASP A 179 -7.69 6.09 -17.55
C ASP A 179 -7.42 7.17 -16.48
N PRO A 180 -7.08 6.81 -15.25
CA PRO A 180 -6.89 7.78 -14.17
C PRO A 180 -5.73 8.75 -14.43
N ARG A 181 -4.68 8.33 -15.15
CA ARG A 181 -3.53 9.20 -15.45
C ARG A 181 -3.89 10.24 -16.51
N GLU A 182 -4.63 9.82 -17.56
CA GLU A 182 -5.09 10.77 -18.60
C GLU A 182 -6.14 11.72 -18.02
N THR A 183 -7.03 11.21 -17.15
CA THR A 183 -8.00 12.07 -16.43
C THR A 183 -7.28 13.09 -15.55
N ALA A 184 -6.20 12.69 -14.85
CA ALA A 184 -5.42 13.62 -14.03
C ALA A 184 -4.75 14.70 -14.87
N LYS A 185 -4.14 14.35 -16.00
CA LYS A 185 -3.55 15.33 -16.93
C LYS A 185 -4.59 16.33 -17.46
N ALA A 186 -5.79 15.84 -17.78
CA ALA A 186 -6.88 16.73 -18.22
C ALA A 186 -7.32 17.68 -17.09
N ALA A 187 -7.45 17.18 -15.85
CA ALA A 187 -7.79 18.00 -14.69
C ALA A 187 -6.72 19.07 -14.41
N GLU A 188 -5.43 18.70 -14.47
CA GLU A 188 -4.29 19.63 -14.33
C GLU A 188 -4.27 20.70 -15.43
N ALA A 189 -4.77 20.35 -16.63
CA ALA A 189 -4.95 21.30 -17.72
C ALA A 189 -6.22 22.18 -17.58
N GLY A 190 -7.03 21.97 -16.52
CA GLY A 190 -8.21 22.76 -16.20
C GLY A 190 -9.50 22.25 -16.85
N ASP A 191 -9.55 21.00 -17.34
CA ASP A 191 -10.78 20.41 -17.87
C ASP A 191 -11.86 20.30 -16.78
N PRO A 192 -13.04 20.95 -16.92
CA PRO A 192 -14.04 20.97 -15.87
C PRO A 192 -14.64 19.58 -15.55
N ALA A 193 -14.75 18.71 -16.55
CA ALA A 193 -15.32 17.38 -16.36
C ALA A 193 -14.34 16.49 -15.59
N ALA A 194 -13.04 16.57 -15.90
CA ALA A 194 -12.01 15.85 -15.19
C ALA A 194 -11.87 16.35 -13.75
N LEU A 195 -11.94 17.67 -13.50
CA LEU A 195 -11.95 18.24 -12.15
C LEU A 195 -13.14 17.75 -11.34
N ALA A 196 -14.36 17.74 -11.93
CA ALA A 196 -15.55 17.22 -11.26
C ALA A 196 -15.45 15.75 -10.87
N LEU A 197 -14.76 14.91 -11.68
CA LEU A 197 -14.49 13.52 -11.35
C LEU A 197 -13.55 13.39 -10.13
N PHE A 198 -12.52 14.21 -10.04
CA PHE A 198 -11.64 14.21 -8.87
C PHE A 198 -12.33 14.77 -7.63
N ASP A 199 -13.23 15.74 -7.77
CA ASP A 199 -14.07 16.19 -6.67
C ASP A 199 -14.99 15.08 -6.15
N GLU A 200 -15.66 14.32 -7.05
CA GLU A 200 -16.48 13.16 -6.69
C GLU A 200 -15.62 12.07 -6.01
N PHE A 201 -14.45 11.75 -6.57
CA PHE A 201 -13.52 10.79 -6.00
C PHE A 201 -13.08 11.19 -4.58
N GLY A 202 -12.78 12.47 -4.38
CA GLY A 202 -12.43 13.02 -3.07
C GLY A 202 -13.58 12.90 -2.06
N MET A 203 -14.83 13.13 -2.47
CA MET A 203 -15.99 12.92 -1.58
C MET A 203 -16.07 11.47 -1.09
N HIS A 204 -15.87 10.48 -1.95
CA HIS A 204 -15.86 9.07 -1.55
C HIS A 204 -14.71 8.75 -0.58
N LEU A 205 -13.53 9.33 -0.81
CA LEU A 205 -12.39 9.20 0.11
C LEU A 205 -12.68 9.84 1.47
N GLY A 206 -13.38 10.96 1.52
CA GLY A 206 -13.79 11.58 2.78
C GLY A 206 -14.73 10.70 3.61
N GLU A 207 -15.65 9.98 2.95
CA GLU A 207 -16.49 8.95 3.59
C GLU A 207 -15.64 7.78 4.13
N LEU A 208 -14.69 7.27 3.33
CA LEU A 208 -13.75 6.25 3.77
C LEU A 208 -12.95 6.71 5.00
N LEU A 209 -12.38 7.91 4.94
CA LEU A 209 -11.62 8.47 6.06
C LEU A 209 -12.47 8.68 7.32
N SER A 210 -13.76 8.94 7.19
CA SER A 210 -14.64 9.02 8.36
C SER A 210 -14.69 7.68 9.13
N LEU A 211 -14.73 6.55 8.42
CA LEU A 211 -14.61 5.22 9.05
C LEU A 211 -13.24 5.01 9.69
N VAL A 212 -12.17 5.44 9.03
CA VAL A 212 -10.81 5.38 9.58
C VAL A 212 -10.74 6.18 10.89
N MET A 213 -11.31 7.39 10.92
CA MET A 213 -11.36 8.23 12.12
C MET A 213 -12.17 7.57 13.24
N TYR A 214 -13.35 7.03 12.94
CA TYR A 214 -14.16 6.32 13.95
C TYR A 214 -13.51 5.03 14.47
N SER A 215 -12.68 4.37 13.67
CA SER A 215 -12.10 3.06 14.01
C SER A 215 -10.77 3.16 14.73
N TYR A 216 -9.93 4.15 14.36
CA TYR A 216 -8.53 4.19 14.75
C TYR A 216 -8.09 5.53 15.37
N ASP A 217 -8.85 6.61 15.17
CA ASP A 217 -8.53 7.97 15.63
C ASP A 217 -7.06 8.36 15.33
N PRO A 218 -6.60 8.28 14.07
CA PRO A 218 -5.21 8.53 13.74
C PRO A 218 -4.82 10.00 13.89
N GLY A 219 -3.58 10.25 14.33
CA GLY A 219 -2.95 11.57 14.29
C GLY A 219 -2.37 11.89 12.90
N CYS A 220 -2.11 10.86 12.07
CA CYS A 220 -1.60 11.04 10.71
C CYS A 220 -2.20 10.00 9.76
N VAL A 221 -2.62 10.46 8.56
CA VAL A 221 -3.01 9.61 7.43
C VAL A 221 -2.06 9.88 6.26
N VAL A 222 -1.47 8.83 5.72
CA VAL A 222 -0.55 8.91 4.58
C VAL A 222 -1.13 8.18 3.39
N PHE A 223 -1.30 8.88 2.28
CA PHE A 223 -1.74 8.29 1.02
C PHE A 223 -0.56 7.82 0.19
N GLY A 224 -0.69 6.65 -0.43
CA GLY A 224 0.22 6.09 -1.43
C GLY A 224 -0.55 5.46 -2.60
N GLY A 225 0.18 4.87 -3.54
CA GLY A 225 -0.42 4.27 -4.73
C GLY A 225 -0.51 5.21 -5.93
N GLY A 226 -0.73 4.63 -7.09
CA GLY A 226 -0.68 5.37 -8.36
C GLY A 226 -1.70 6.50 -8.48
N VAL A 227 -2.88 6.36 -7.86
CA VAL A 227 -3.91 7.41 -7.85
C VAL A 227 -3.56 8.53 -6.87
N ALA A 228 -2.83 8.22 -5.79
CA ALA A 228 -2.39 9.22 -4.82
C ALA A 228 -1.36 10.22 -5.40
N ASN A 229 -0.76 9.95 -6.56
CA ASN A 229 0.04 10.93 -7.29
C ASN A 229 -0.77 12.18 -7.69
N SER A 230 -2.10 12.06 -7.74
CA SER A 230 -3.03 13.16 -8.03
C SER A 230 -3.66 13.74 -6.75
N PHE A 231 -2.99 13.63 -5.60
CA PHE A 231 -3.51 13.98 -4.28
C PHE A 231 -4.10 15.38 -4.22
N GLU A 232 -3.44 16.37 -4.79
CA GLU A 232 -3.90 17.76 -4.77
C GLU A 232 -5.22 17.99 -5.52
N LEU A 233 -5.56 17.13 -6.50
CA LEU A 233 -6.81 17.24 -7.26
C LEU A 233 -8.05 16.85 -6.43
N PHE A 234 -7.90 15.93 -5.47
CA PHE A 234 -9.03 15.44 -4.66
C PHE A 234 -8.96 15.82 -3.18
N LYS A 235 -7.84 16.35 -2.70
CA LYS A 235 -7.61 16.67 -1.29
C LYS A 235 -8.70 17.56 -0.69
N LYS A 236 -9.07 18.65 -1.38
CA LYS A 236 -10.03 19.64 -0.86
C LYS A 236 -11.43 19.03 -0.69
N SER A 237 -11.92 18.31 -1.67
CA SER A 237 -13.24 17.66 -1.61
C SER A 237 -13.26 16.54 -0.57
N MET A 238 -12.17 15.76 -0.45
CA MET A 238 -11.99 14.75 0.58
C MET A 238 -12.02 15.33 1.99
N GLU A 239 -11.25 16.37 2.27
CA GLU A 239 -11.25 17.04 3.58
C GLU A 239 -12.61 17.67 3.91
N THR A 240 -13.29 18.23 2.90
CA THR A 240 -14.64 18.80 3.06
C THR A 240 -15.65 17.70 3.42
N ALA A 241 -15.63 16.58 2.71
CA ALA A 241 -16.52 15.45 2.97
C ALA A 241 -16.25 14.84 4.36
N LEU A 242 -14.97 14.66 4.72
CA LEU A 242 -14.58 14.21 6.04
C LEU A 242 -15.12 15.14 7.16
N ARG A 243 -14.95 16.47 7.04
CA ARG A 243 -15.45 17.45 8.01
C ARG A 243 -16.97 17.43 8.14
N ASN A 244 -17.68 17.18 7.06
CA ASN A 244 -19.13 17.08 7.07
C ASN A 244 -19.64 15.80 7.75
N ARG A 245 -18.83 14.75 7.77
CA ARG A 245 -19.22 13.42 8.28
C ARG A 245 -18.73 13.17 9.71
N TYR A 246 -17.55 13.66 10.07
CA TYR A 246 -16.95 13.43 11.39
C TYR A 246 -17.17 14.65 12.29
N PRO A 247 -17.93 14.50 13.41
CA PRO A 247 -18.41 15.65 14.18
C PRO A 247 -17.36 16.27 15.11
N TYR A 248 -16.22 15.61 15.32
CA TYR A 248 -15.21 16.06 16.28
C TYR A 248 -14.15 16.93 15.60
N GLY A 249 -14.49 18.20 15.31
CA GLY A 249 -13.65 19.13 14.56
C GLY A 249 -12.24 19.30 15.15
N HIS A 250 -12.12 19.32 16.49
CA HIS A 250 -10.82 19.45 17.16
C HIS A 250 -9.84 18.32 16.85
N ALA A 251 -10.34 17.10 16.57
CA ALA A 251 -9.49 15.98 16.13
C ALA A 251 -9.02 16.21 14.70
N LEU A 252 -9.92 16.68 13.82
CA LEU A 252 -9.57 16.98 12.42
C LEU A 252 -8.58 18.15 12.29
N ASP A 253 -8.61 19.11 13.22
CA ASP A 253 -7.67 20.25 13.22
C ASP A 253 -6.23 19.83 13.57
N ARG A 254 -6.05 18.64 14.19
CA ARG A 254 -4.76 18.06 14.53
C ARG A 254 -4.33 16.97 13.54
N LEU A 255 -5.26 16.49 12.73
CA LEU A 255 -5.00 15.41 11.79
C LEU A 255 -4.06 15.89 10.67
N VAL A 256 -2.95 15.19 10.51
CA VAL A 256 -2.04 15.39 9.39
C VAL A 256 -2.46 14.46 8.25
N ILE A 257 -2.73 15.03 7.07
CA ILE A 257 -3.02 14.26 5.86
C ILE A 257 -2.01 14.62 4.78
N LYS A 258 -1.30 13.61 4.26
CA LYS A 258 -0.29 13.81 3.21
C LYS A 258 -0.18 12.62 2.26
N ALA A 259 0.45 12.82 1.11
CA ALA A 259 0.81 11.75 0.18
C ALA A 259 2.32 11.50 0.18
N MET A 260 2.72 10.25 -0.04
CA MET A 260 4.12 9.84 -0.18
C MET A 260 4.30 8.91 -1.39
N PRO A 261 5.52 8.86 -1.99
CA PRO A 261 5.83 7.96 -3.10
C PRO A 261 5.68 6.48 -2.67
N GLN A 262 4.70 5.77 -3.22
CA GLN A 262 4.39 4.39 -2.84
C GLN A 262 5.60 3.46 -2.91
N GLU A 263 6.32 3.47 -4.04
CA GLU A 263 7.36 2.47 -4.32
C GLU A 263 8.51 2.53 -3.34
N GLU A 264 9.04 3.72 -3.07
CA GLU A 264 10.12 3.90 -2.11
C GLU A 264 9.68 3.55 -0.69
N ILE A 265 8.52 4.04 -0.30
CA ILE A 265 7.98 3.86 1.05
C ILE A 265 7.63 2.41 1.33
N ALA A 266 7.02 1.68 0.37
CA ALA A 266 6.68 0.27 0.53
C ALA A 266 7.93 -0.61 0.64
N VAL A 267 8.97 -0.34 -0.16
CA VAL A 267 10.26 -1.03 -0.08
C VAL A 267 10.95 -0.81 1.27
N ILE A 268 10.98 0.46 1.75
CA ILE A 268 11.50 0.76 3.09
C ILE A 268 10.69 0.00 4.14
N GLY A 269 9.38 0.06 4.10
CA GLY A 269 8.53 -0.61 5.07
C GLY A 269 8.65 -2.13 5.03
N ALA A 270 8.74 -2.73 3.85
CA ALA A 270 9.03 -4.15 3.72
C ALA A 270 10.35 -4.52 4.43
N SER A 271 11.41 -3.74 4.24
CA SER A 271 12.70 -3.97 4.90
C SER A 271 12.65 -3.88 6.43
N LEU A 272 11.67 -3.16 6.99
CA LEU A 272 11.48 -2.97 8.43
C LEU A 272 10.62 -4.08 9.09
N LEU A 273 10.09 -5.02 8.32
CA LEU A 273 9.40 -6.20 8.87
C LEU A 273 10.35 -7.01 9.76
N SER A 274 9.83 -7.57 10.87
CA SER A 274 10.61 -8.33 11.86
C SER A 274 9.87 -9.60 12.30
#